data_5ef9251c0f66585fa5688f938bc376aa
#
_entry.id   5ef9251c0f66585fa5688f938bc376aa
#
_cell.length_a   1.000
_cell.length_b   1.000
_cell.length_c   1.000
_cell.angle_alpha   90.00
_cell.angle_beta   90.00
_cell.angle_gamma   90.00
#
_symmetry.space_group_name_H-M   'P 1'
#
loop_
_entity.id
_entity.type
_entity.pdbx_description
1 polymer ?
#
loop_
_entity_poly.entity_id
_entity_poly.type
_entity_poly.pdbx_seq_one_letter_code
_entity_poly.pdbx_strand_id
1 'polypeptide(L)'
;MKIDEVLEKIFNMRTINKRITNESLKQNNEKLKKIYELLEEPCKNKKIVHIAGTNGKGSTATFLEGIFFAAGYSVAKFTSPHILRFNERILVDKEMISDEDVVKYYEVVMDILEKNSLQINFFEITTFIALLYFEAKNSDFIFLETGLGGRYDATNVVNSTIAAITNVSFDHVSLLGNSLDKIADRKAGIIKDGQLCIYAQNLSELENAVKKETDNSVNVLKKYENLQVELDTQNYKTIVKIFKNENLDESENIEDKKNKYNLGKTFILPLFGKFQANNFLIAYEIAKIYGISDEIIQKGLDEISLAGRFEIFSQNPVTILDVAHNDDSVRVLVESLNELFKNDEVIFILSILGTKDIANIFEKILEKNYKIFITSLKDVTYGLSANEIKKNLENANILTNNIIFEDNILDAYNQAKEMILEKNSRYKAIVVCGSFYEIAKFKKLCGKRDEYF
;
A
#
# COMPACT_ATOMS: atom_id res chain seq x y z
N MET A 1 18.77 16.45 -19.84
CA MET A 1 19.26 15.04 -19.64
C MET A 1 18.23 14.05 -20.20
N LYS A 2 18.59 12.79 -20.49
CA LYS A 2 17.63 11.73 -20.83
C LYS A 2 17.06 11.14 -19.56
N ILE A 3 15.84 10.58 -19.60
CA ILE A 3 15.17 9.99 -18.44
C ILE A 3 16.00 8.88 -17.80
N ASP A 4 16.60 7.99 -18.59
CA ASP A 4 17.41 6.87 -18.06
C ASP A 4 18.62 7.37 -17.23
N GLU A 5 19.27 8.45 -17.68
CA GLU A 5 20.40 9.07 -16.94
C GLU A 5 19.91 9.69 -15.61
N VAL A 6 18.71 10.27 -15.61
CA VAL A 6 18.09 10.85 -14.41
C VAL A 6 17.71 9.75 -13.43
N LEU A 7 17.04 8.70 -13.90
CA LEU A 7 16.65 7.58 -13.06
C LEU A 7 17.85 6.86 -12.46
N GLU A 8 18.92 6.64 -13.24
CA GLU A 8 20.18 6.07 -12.73
C GLU A 8 20.76 6.94 -11.59
N LYS A 9 20.80 8.25 -11.78
CA LYS A 9 21.26 9.18 -10.72
C LYS A 9 20.36 9.13 -9.49
N ILE A 10 19.04 9.15 -9.66
CA ILE A 10 18.08 9.07 -8.56
C ILE A 10 18.23 7.74 -7.80
N PHE A 11 18.32 6.59 -8.49
CA PHE A 11 18.49 5.28 -7.86
C PHE A 11 19.83 5.12 -7.15
N ASN A 12 20.88 5.82 -7.62
CA ASN A 12 22.19 5.84 -6.99
C ASN A 12 22.32 6.83 -5.81
N MET A 13 21.29 7.66 -5.55
CA MET A 13 21.22 8.51 -4.35
C MET A 13 21.05 7.64 -3.12
N ARG A 14 22.14 7.24 -2.52
CA ARG A 14 22.15 6.33 -1.36
C ARG A 14 21.62 7.02 -0.12
N THR A 15 20.86 6.30 0.66
CA THR A 15 20.67 6.60 2.08
C THR A 15 22.08 6.62 2.72
N ILE A 16 22.49 7.76 3.26
CA ILE A 16 23.78 7.87 3.95
C ILE A 16 23.75 6.85 5.09
N ASN A 17 24.60 5.81 5.02
CA ASN A 17 24.73 4.73 5.99
C ASN A 17 25.33 5.24 7.32
N LYS A 18 24.73 6.26 7.93
CA LYS A 18 25.00 6.67 9.30
C LYS A 18 24.06 5.89 10.21
N ARG A 19 24.57 5.48 11.37
CA ARG A 19 23.75 4.90 12.44
C ARG A 19 22.52 5.77 12.66
N ILE A 20 21.32 5.26 12.36
CA ILE A 20 20.07 5.99 12.47
C ILE A 20 19.77 6.21 13.96
N THR A 21 19.82 7.47 14.39
CA THR A 21 19.46 7.90 15.74
C THR A 21 18.31 8.89 15.65
N ASN A 22 17.59 9.10 16.75
CA ASN A 22 16.56 10.12 16.80
C ASN A 22 17.09 11.52 16.46
N GLU A 23 18.33 11.82 16.85
CA GLU A 23 19.01 13.08 16.55
C GLU A 23 19.26 13.23 15.04
N SER A 24 19.81 12.19 14.39
CA SER A 24 20.04 12.21 12.94
C SER A 24 18.74 12.35 12.14
N LEU A 25 17.63 11.76 12.62
CA LEU A 25 16.30 11.90 11.99
C LEU A 25 15.76 13.33 12.13
N LYS A 26 15.92 13.97 13.30
CA LYS A 26 15.53 15.37 13.48
C LYS A 26 16.32 16.30 12.58
N GLN A 27 17.66 16.16 12.54
CA GLN A 27 18.53 16.95 11.67
C GLN A 27 18.15 16.77 10.20
N ASN A 28 17.82 15.54 9.78
CA ASN A 28 17.35 15.29 8.42
C ASN A 28 16.02 16.00 8.14
N ASN A 29 15.08 15.96 9.07
CA ASN A 29 13.78 16.64 8.93
C ASN A 29 13.94 18.17 8.81
N GLU A 30 14.83 18.78 9.60
CA GLU A 30 15.18 20.21 9.50
C GLU A 30 15.77 20.54 8.14
N LYS A 31 16.68 19.68 7.62
CA LYS A 31 17.22 19.82 6.27
C LYS A 31 16.12 19.76 5.20
N LEU A 32 15.19 18.81 5.30
CA LEU A 32 14.09 18.66 4.34
C LEU A 32 13.14 19.87 4.38
N LYS A 33 12.85 20.41 5.56
CA LYS A 33 12.06 21.65 5.68
C LYS A 33 12.75 22.82 5.01
N LYS A 34 14.07 22.97 5.21
CA LYS A 34 14.85 24.02 4.53
C LYS A 34 14.80 23.88 3.01
N ILE A 35 14.90 22.64 2.47
CA ILE A 35 14.77 22.40 1.02
C ILE A 35 13.36 22.76 0.54
N TYR A 36 12.33 22.38 1.29
CA TYR A 36 10.94 22.71 0.98
C TYR A 36 10.71 24.23 0.89
N GLU A 37 11.27 24.99 1.84
CA GLU A 37 11.26 26.47 1.85
C GLU A 37 12.00 27.05 0.63
N LEU A 38 13.19 26.51 0.30
CA LEU A 38 13.98 26.94 -0.86
C LEU A 38 13.28 26.62 -2.21
N LEU A 39 12.40 25.64 -2.24
CA LEU A 39 11.52 25.28 -3.36
C LEU A 39 10.21 26.10 -3.35
N GLU A 40 10.11 27.18 -2.54
CA GLU A 40 8.94 28.05 -2.43
C GLU A 40 7.69 27.33 -1.86
N GLU A 41 7.88 26.30 -1.02
CA GLU A 41 6.83 25.57 -0.32
C GLU A 41 5.71 25.03 -1.24
N PRO A 42 6.04 24.22 -2.27
CA PRO A 42 5.04 23.73 -3.25
C PRO A 42 3.89 22.99 -2.55
N CYS A 43 2.67 23.22 -3.02
CA CYS A 43 1.42 22.69 -2.47
C CYS A 43 1.01 23.20 -1.09
N LYS A 44 1.61 24.28 -0.56
CA LYS A 44 1.33 24.85 0.77
C LYS A 44 -0.16 25.14 0.99
N ASN A 45 -0.86 25.62 -0.04
CA ASN A 45 -2.26 26.05 0.03
C ASN A 45 -3.23 25.00 -0.57
N LYS A 46 -2.78 23.78 -0.80
CA LYS A 46 -3.59 22.70 -1.37
C LYS A 46 -4.28 21.87 -0.30
N LYS A 47 -5.37 21.20 -0.68
CA LYS A 47 -6.05 20.23 0.17
C LYS A 47 -5.30 18.91 0.11
N ILE A 48 -4.51 18.61 1.15
CA ILE A 48 -3.67 17.42 1.21
C ILE A 48 -4.26 16.45 2.23
N VAL A 49 -4.51 15.20 1.81
CA VAL A 49 -4.74 14.06 2.70
C VAL A 49 -3.42 13.30 2.81
N HIS A 50 -2.80 13.34 3.99
CA HIS A 50 -1.53 12.67 4.26
C HIS A 50 -1.79 11.30 4.87
N ILE A 51 -1.28 10.23 4.24
CA ILE A 51 -1.67 8.85 4.54
C ILE A 51 -0.47 8.07 5.07
N ALA A 52 -0.55 7.66 6.34
CA ALA A 52 0.41 6.74 6.97
C ALA A 52 -0.24 5.39 7.28
N GLY A 53 0.58 4.40 7.55
CA GLY A 53 0.15 3.05 7.92
C GLY A 53 1.24 2.02 7.65
N THR A 54 1.07 0.81 8.14
CA THR A 54 1.94 -0.31 7.75
C THR A 54 1.51 -0.81 6.39
N ASN A 55 0.28 -1.27 6.28
CA ASN A 55 -0.35 -1.77 5.05
C ASN A 55 -1.54 -0.88 4.65
N GLY A 56 -2.04 -0.97 3.41
CA GLY A 56 -3.26 -0.32 2.97
C GLY A 56 -3.15 1.14 2.51
N LYS A 57 -1.99 1.82 2.70
CA LYS A 57 -1.78 3.22 2.32
C LYS A 57 -2.11 3.49 0.84
N GLY A 58 -1.48 2.76 -0.06
CA GLY A 58 -1.71 2.89 -1.51
C GLY A 58 -3.15 2.55 -1.91
N SER A 59 -3.79 1.54 -1.28
CA SER A 59 -5.21 1.22 -1.52
C SER A 59 -6.11 2.38 -1.11
N THR A 60 -5.88 2.97 0.09
CA THR A 60 -6.64 4.14 0.56
C THR A 60 -6.44 5.35 -0.35
N ALA A 61 -5.19 5.63 -0.77
CA ALA A 61 -4.90 6.71 -1.73
C ALA A 61 -5.63 6.51 -3.07
N THR A 62 -5.69 5.27 -3.54
CA THR A 62 -6.36 4.93 -4.81
C THR A 62 -7.89 5.01 -4.69
N PHE A 63 -8.49 4.61 -3.56
CA PHE A 63 -9.92 4.85 -3.31
C PHE A 63 -10.23 6.36 -3.31
N LEU A 64 -9.43 7.16 -2.62
CA LEU A 64 -9.59 8.62 -2.60
C LEU A 64 -9.45 9.22 -4.00
N GLU A 65 -8.41 8.86 -4.76
CA GLU A 65 -8.22 9.32 -6.14
C GLU A 65 -9.45 9.02 -7.00
N GLY A 66 -9.93 7.77 -7.00
CA GLY A 66 -11.09 7.38 -7.81
C GLY A 66 -12.35 8.16 -7.43
N ILE A 67 -12.65 8.28 -6.14
CA ILE A 67 -13.85 8.95 -5.62
C ILE A 67 -13.82 10.45 -5.92
N PHE A 68 -12.71 11.14 -5.64
CA PHE A 68 -12.62 12.59 -5.82
C PHE A 68 -12.53 12.97 -7.30
N PHE A 69 -11.88 12.16 -8.13
CA PHE A 69 -11.87 12.33 -9.58
C PHE A 69 -13.29 12.18 -10.17
N ALA A 70 -14.06 11.17 -9.74
CA ALA A 70 -15.45 11.00 -10.15
C ALA A 70 -16.35 12.13 -9.68
N ALA A 71 -16.00 12.83 -8.60
CA ALA A 71 -16.67 14.03 -8.10
C ALA A 71 -16.31 15.29 -8.90
N GLY A 72 -15.43 15.20 -9.91
CA GLY A 72 -15.06 16.30 -10.81
C GLY A 72 -13.91 17.19 -10.30
N TYR A 73 -13.17 16.75 -9.26
CA TYR A 73 -11.97 17.45 -8.80
C TYR A 73 -10.73 17.02 -9.60
N SER A 74 -9.79 17.96 -9.81
CA SER A 74 -8.44 17.59 -10.22
C SER A 74 -7.68 17.01 -9.03
N VAL A 75 -7.16 15.79 -9.19
CA VAL A 75 -6.57 15.00 -8.11
C VAL A 75 -5.13 14.62 -8.40
N ALA A 76 -4.26 14.78 -7.42
CA ALA A 76 -2.89 14.30 -7.46
C ALA A 76 -2.71 13.15 -6.47
N LYS A 77 -1.91 12.15 -6.84
CA LYS A 77 -1.58 11.01 -5.99
C LYS A 77 -0.08 10.73 -6.00
N PHE A 78 0.48 10.57 -4.78
CA PHE A 78 1.84 10.08 -4.58
C PHE A 78 1.79 8.78 -3.82
N THR A 79 2.35 7.71 -4.41
CA THR A 79 2.37 6.36 -3.82
C THR A 79 3.75 5.71 -3.96
N SER A 80 4.04 4.71 -3.12
CA SER A 80 5.29 3.97 -3.17
C SER A 80 5.18 2.55 -2.59
N PRO A 81 6.03 1.62 -3.08
CA PRO A 81 6.89 1.73 -4.25
C PRO A 81 6.11 1.56 -5.57
N HIS A 82 6.75 1.73 -6.71
CA HIS A 82 6.22 1.35 -8.02
C HIS A 82 6.42 -0.14 -8.29
N ILE A 83 5.72 -0.68 -9.28
CA ILE A 83 5.91 -2.05 -9.77
C ILE A 83 6.80 -2.07 -11.01
N LEU A 84 6.44 -1.38 -12.08
CA LEU A 84 7.14 -1.45 -13.36
C LEU A 84 7.90 -0.16 -13.72
N ARG A 85 7.26 0.99 -13.52
CA ARG A 85 7.80 2.29 -13.93
C ARG A 85 7.87 3.26 -12.75
N PHE A 86 8.94 4.04 -12.68
CA PHE A 86 9.10 5.10 -11.69
C PHE A 86 7.89 6.05 -11.66
N ASN A 87 7.34 6.36 -12.83
CA ASN A 87 6.23 7.30 -13.05
C ASN A 87 4.94 6.89 -12.32
N GLU A 88 4.73 5.58 -12.02
CA GLU A 88 3.60 5.08 -11.21
C GLU A 88 3.49 5.72 -9.83
N ARG A 89 4.58 6.33 -9.34
CA ARG A 89 4.61 7.00 -8.03
C ARG A 89 3.89 8.33 -8.01
N ILE A 90 3.73 8.99 -9.18
CA ILE A 90 3.32 10.39 -9.29
C ILE A 90 2.24 10.49 -10.36
N LEU A 91 0.99 10.63 -9.96
CA LEU A 91 -0.15 10.74 -10.84
C LEU A 91 -0.87 12.08 -10.66
N VAL A 92 -1.41 12.61 -11.75
CA VAL A 92 -2.40 13.68 -11.72
C VAL A 92 -3.54 13.28 -12.64
N ASP A 93 -4.78 13.32 -12.13
CA ASP A 93 -5.99 12.95 -12.85
C ASP A 93 -5.92 11.54 -13.47
N LYS A 94 -5.33 10.59 -12.70
CA LYS A 94 -5.03 9.19 -13.05
C LYS A 94 -3.92 9.01 -14.10
N GLU A 95 -3.35 10.08 -14.64
CA GLU A 95 -2.26 10.02 -15.60
C GLU A 95 -0.90 10.10 -14.90
N MET A 96 0.03 9.23 -15.29
CA MET A 96 1.40 9.25 -14.75
C MET A 96 2.14 10.50 -15.19
N ILE A 97 3.02 11.02 -14.34
CA ILE A 97 3.97 12.07 -14.73
C ILE A 97 4.76 11.63 -15.98
N SER A 98 4.95 12.54 -16.94
CA SER A 98 5.76 12.26 -18.13
C SER A 98 7.25 12.16 -17.81
N ASP A 99 8.01 11.47 -18.64
CA ASP A 99 9.46 11.38 -18.51
C ASP A 99 10.12 12.75 -18.58
N GLU A 100 9.60 13.65 -19.43
CA GLU A 100 10.04 15.02 -19.57
C GLU A 100 9.82 15.84 -18.30
N ASP A 101 8.66 15.67 -17.65
CA ASP A 101 8.36 16.36 -16.40
C ASP A 101 9.22 15.81 -15.25
N VAL A 102 9.51 14.50 -15.20
CA VAL A 102 10.47 13.93 -14.24
C VAL A 102 11.84 14.58 -14.38
N VAL A 103 12.37 14.66 -15.61
CA VAL A 103 13.66 15.30 -15.89
C VAL A 103 13.63 16.77 -15.49
N LYS A 104 12.61 17.51 -15.87
CA LYS A 104 12.44 18.94 -15.59
C LYS A 104 12.49 19.22 -14.08
N TYR A 105 11.67 18.53 -13.29
CA TYR A 105 11.61 18.79 -11.86
C TYR A 105 12.80 18.19 -11.09
N TYR A 106 13.43 17.13 -11.59
CA TYR A 106 14.72 16.68 -11.10
C TYR A 106 15.78 17.77 -11.23
N GLU A 107 15.89 18.43 -12.39
CA GLU A 107 16.87 19.50 -12.61
C GLU A 107 16.61 20.70 -11.70
N VAL A 108 15.35 21.08 -11.46
CA VAL A 108 14.98 22.14 -10.49
C VAL A 108 15.44 21.80 -9.09
N VAL A 109 15.18 20.58 -8.60
CA VAL A 109 15.59 20.16 -7.27
C VAL A 109 17.13 20.12 -7.15
N MET A 110 17.80 19.57 -8.17
CA MET A 110 19.28 19.48 -8.18
C MET A 110 19.95 20.84 -8.15
N ASP A 111 19.43 21.82 -8.88
CA ASP A 111 19.97 23.20 -8.88
C ASP A 111 19.93 23.81 -7.46
N ILE A 112 18.82 23.61 -6.71
CA ILE A 112 18.69 24.05 -5.32
C ILE A 112 19.68 23.32 -4.41
N LEU A 113 19.83 22.01 -4.59
CA LEU A 113 20.74 21.20 -3.76
C LEU A 113 22.20 21.60 -3.98
N GLU A 114 22.62 21.77 -5.22
CA GLU A 114 24.00 22.18 -5.58
C GLU A 114 24.33 23.56 -5.06
N LYS A 115 23.46 24.57 -5.27
CA LYS A 115 23.64 25.94 -4.77
C LYS A 115 23.78 26.02 -3.25
N ASN A 116 23.15 25.11 -2.53
CA ASN A 116 23.13 25.11 -1.06
C ASN A 116 24.00 24.01 -0.44
N SER A 117 24.77 23.26 -1.22
CA SER A 117 25.60 22.12 -0.77
C SER A 117 24.81 21.10 0.07
N LEU A 118 23.57 20.81 -0.35
CA LEU A 118 22.66 19.88 0.34
C LEU A 118 22.64 18.52 -0.39
N GLN A 119 22.41 17.46 0.38
CA GLN A 119 22.29 16.10 -0.15
C GLN A 119 21.01 15.44 0.36
N ILE A 120 20.35 14.70 -0.52
CA ILE A 120 19.12 13.94 -0.22
C ILE A 120 19.21 12.54 -0.80
N ASN A 121 18.30 11.67 -0.35
CA ASN A 121 18.20 10.32 -0.85
C ASN A 121 17.13 10.17 -1.95
N PHE A 122 17.05 8.95 -2.51
CA PHE A 122 16.08 8.57 -3.53
C PHE A 122 14.64 8.97 -3.21
N PHE A 123 14.14 8.67 -2.01
CA PHE A 123 12.75 8.94 -1.65
C PHE A 123 12.51 10.43 -1.45
N GLU A 124 13.46 11.13 -0.87
CA GLU A 124 13.41 12.57 -0.62
C GLU A 124 13.33 13.37 -1.93
N ILE A 125 14.19 13.05 -2.92
CA ILE A 125 14.12 13.74 -4.23
C ILE A 125 12.83 13.40 -4.97
N THR A 126 12.37 12.15 -4.93
CA THR A 126 11.10 11.74 -5.55
C THR A 126 9.91 12.52 -4.97
N THR A 127 9.92 12.74 -3.65
CA THR A 127 8.89 13.54 -2.96
C THR A 127 8.88 14.99 -3.46
N PHE A 128 10.04 15.64 -3.59
CA PHE A 128 10.10 17.03 -4.07
C PHE A 128 9.71 17.15 -5.55
N ILE A 129 10.11 16.20 -6.40
CA ILE A 129 9.65 16.13 -7.80
C ILE A 129 8.11 16.08 -7.85
N ALA A 130 7.50 15.21 -7.02
CA ALA A 130 6.04 15.08 -6.96
C ALA A 130 5.36 16.38 -6.52
N LEU A 131 5.83 17.02 -5.45
CA LEU A 131 5.25 18.26 -4.94
C LEU A 131 5.32 19.41 -5.96
N LEU A 132 6.46 19.57 -6.64
CA LEU A 132 6.62 20.57 -7.70
C LEU A 132 5.69 20.30 -8.89
N TYR A 133 5.55 19.03 -9.29
CA TYR A 133 4.64 18.64 -10.36
C TYR A 133 3.18 18.90 -10.00
N PHE A 134 2.75 18.55 -8.79
CA PHE A 134 1.40 18.77 -8.30
C PHE A 134 1.04 20.26 -8.18
N GLU A 135 1.99 21.09 -7.75
CA GLU A 135 1.83 22.55 -7.75
C GLU A 135 1.62 23.08 -9.15
N ALA A 136 2.47 22.68 -10.11
CA ALA A 136 2.39 23.11 -11.50
C ALA A 136 1.11 22.66 -12.22
N LYS A 137 0.57 21.49 -11.87
CA LYS A 137 -0.71 21.00 -12.38
C LYS A 137 -1.92 21.61 -11.69
N ASN A 138 -1.70 22.37 -10.62
CA ASN A 138 -2.73 23.08 -9.85
C ASN A 138 -3.87 22.15 -9.34
N SER A 139 -3.54 20.93 -8.91
CA SER A 139 -4.53 19.96 -8.44
C SER A 139 -5.32 20.48 -7.24
N ASP A 140 -6.62 20.15 -7.15
CA ASP A 140 -7.51 20.55 -6.05
C ASP A 140 -7.22 19.76 -4.79
N PHE A 141 -6.97 18.45 -4.94
CA PHE A 141 -6.66 17.51 -3.86
C PHE A 141 -5.37 16.74 -4.14
N ILE A 142 -4.63 16.49 -3.07
CA ILE A 142 -3.40 15.70 -3.11
C ILE A 142 -3.53 14.56 -2.11
N PHE A 143 -3.41 13.31 -2.57
CA PHE A 143 -3.37 12.10 -1.74
C PHE A 143 -1.92 11.65 -1.62
N LEU A 144 -1.32 11.90 -0.45
CA LEU A 144 0.12 11.80 -0.22
C LEU A 144 0.42 10.60 0.69
N GLU A 145 0.94 9.51 0.14
CA GLU A 145 1.36 8.33 0.90
C GLU A 145 2.76 8.53 1.50
N THR A 146 2.94 8.22 2.81
CA THR A 146 4.27 8.17 3.43
C THR A 146 5.08 7.00 2.90
N GLY A 147 6.38 7.18 2.71
CA GLY A 147 7.29 6.08 2.37
C GLY A 147 7.54 5.16 3.55
N LEU A 148 7.94 5.72 4.70
CA LEU A 148 8.28 4.96 5.89
C LEU A 148 7.95 5.71 7.19
N GLY A 149 7.15 5.08 8.03
CA GLY A 149 6.77 5.67 9.32
C GLY A 149 5.79 6.82 9.16
N GLY A 150 6.26 8.05 9.27
CA GLY A 150 5.48 9.28 9.14
C GLY A 150 6.21 10.50 9.70
N ARG A 151 6.48 10.56 11.02
CA ARG A 151 7.05 11.72 11.73
C ARG A 151 8.28 12.34 11.05
N TYR A 152 9.17 11.51 10.52
CA TYR A 152 10.42 11.90 9.86
C TYR A 152 10.45 11.53 8.38
N ASP A 153 9.29 11.21 7.81
CA ASP A 153 9.17 10.93 6.40
C ASP A 153 9.32 12.21 5.56
N ALA A 154 9.88 12.09 4.36
CA ALA A 154 10.07 13.24 3.48
C ALA A 154 8.74 13.93 3.12
N THR A 155 7.65 13.17 3.04
CA THR A 155 6.30 13.70 2.79
C THR A 155 5.77 14.58 3.92
N ASN A 156 6.36 14.50 5.12
CA ASN A 156 5.90 15.26 6.31
C ASN A 156 6.35 16.72 6.33
N VAL A 157 6.99 17.20 5.27
CA VAL A 157 7.34 18.63 5.12
C VAL A 157 6.12 19.50 4.85
N VAL A 158 5.04 18.95 4.29
CA VAL A 158 3.80 19.67 3.98
C VAL A 158 2.90 19.83 5.20
N ASN A 159 2.05 20.87 5.17
CA ASN A 159 0.93 21.01 6.09
C ASN A 159 -0.32 20.38 5.44
N SER A 160 -0.63 19.15 5.84
CA SER A 160 -1.80 18.45 5.32
C SER A 160 -3.11 18.94 5.95
N THR A 161 -4.22 18.83 5.21
CA THR A 161 -5.57 19.20 5.68
C THR A 161 -6.15 18.11 6.58
N ILE A 162 -5.94 16.84 6.22
CA ILE A 162 -6.41 15.66 6.95
C ILE A 162 -5.24 14.68 7.05
N ALA A 163 -5.06 14.09 8.23
CA ALA A 163 -4.20 12.94 8.44
C ALA A 163 -5.03 11.65 8.39
N ALA A 164 -4.55 10.63 7.68
CA ALA A 164 -5.18 9.33 7.61
C ALA A 164 -4.20 8.24 8.06
N ILE A 165 -4.63 7.32 8.95
CA ILE A 165 -3.78 6.21 9.40
C ILE A 165 -4.52 4.90 9.17
N THR A 166 -3.99 4.06 8.27
CA THR A 166 -4.65 2.81 7.88
C THR A 166 -4.57 1.75 8.98
N ASN A 167 -3.35 1.37 9.35
CA ASN A 167 -3.10 0.42 10.44
C ASN A 167 -1.67 0.52 10.98
N VAL A 168 -1.45 -0.13 12.11
CA VAL A 168 -0.14 -0.33 12.76
C VAL A 168 0.09 -1.81 12.94
N SER A 169 1.17 -2.33 12.39
CA SER A 169 1.66 -3.69 12.61
C SER A 169 3.20 -3.71 12.51
N PHE A 170 3.82 -4.81 12.87
CA PHE A 170 5.28 -4.95 12.80
C PHE A 170 5.74 -4.96 11.35
N ASP A 171 6.53 -3.97 10.97
CA ASP A 171 7.33 -3.91 9.76
C ASP A 171 8.46 -2.90 9.96
N HIS A 172 9.56 -3.06 9.25
CA HIS A 172 10.72 -2.18 9.36
C HIS A 172 11.20 -1.94 10.81
N VAL A 173 11.16 -2.97 11.64
CA VAL A 173 11.43 -2.92 13.09
C VAL A 173 12.77 -2.28 13.42
N SER A 174 13.81 -2.50 12.60
CA SER A 174 15.12 -1.89 12.75
C SER A 174 15.12 -0.36 12.64
N LEU A 175 14.13 0.23 11.96
CA LEU A 175 14.01 1.68 11.69
C LEU A 175 12.91 2.34 12.53
N LEU A 176 11.78 1.67 12.69
CA LEU A 176 10.62 2.24 13.38
C LEU A 176 10.57 1.92 14.87
N GLY A 177 11.29 0.87 15.29
CA GLY A 177 11.29 0.37 16.66
C GLY A 177 10.62 -0.99 16.79
N ASN A 178 10.87 -1.66 17.90
CA ASN A 178 10.50 -3.04 18.18
C ASN A 178 9.24 -3.19 19.05
N SER A 179 8.38 -2.17 19.10
CA SER A 179 7.06 -2.23 19.77
C SER A 179 6.01 -1.47 18.97
N LEU A 180 4.74 -1.87 19.10
CA LEU A 180 3.63 -1.22 18.42
C LEU A 180 3.48 0.25 18.84
N ASP A 181 3.75 0.60 20.11
CA ASP A 181 3.75 1.99 20.57
C ASP A 181 4.72 2.88 19.79
N LYS A 182 5.96 2.39 19.56
CA LYS A 182 6.97 3.14 18.79
C LYS A 182 6.55 3.31 17.34
N ILE A 183 6.02 2.25 16.74
CA ILE A 183 5.57 2.29 15.34
C ILE A 183 4.35 3.22 15.22
N ALA A 184 3.41 3.16 16.17
CA ALA A 184 2.24 4.03 16.22
C ALA A 184 2.64 5.51 16.38
N ASP A 185 3.57 5.82 17.30
CA ASP A 185 4.11 7.18 17.50
C ASP A 185 4.76 7.72 16.22
N ARG A 186 5.53 6.88 15.50
CA ARG A 186 6.12 7.28 14.22
C ARG A 186 5.09 7.62 13.16
N LYS A 187 4.00 6.84 13.09
CA LYS A 187 2.92 7.05 12.11
C LYS A 187 2.04 8.25 12.49
N ALA A 188 1.65 8.36 13.75
CA ALA A 188 0.86 9.49 14.25
C ALA A 188 1.57 10.85 14.08
N GLY A 189 2.90 10.85 13.95
CA GLY A 189 3.68 12.07 13.72
C GLY A 189 3.44 12.79 12.38
N ILE A 190 2.55 12.31 11.52
CA ILE A 190 2.04 13.06 10.35
C ILE A 190 0.95 14.06 10.75
N ILE A 191 0.33 13.86 11.90
CA ILE A 191 -0.74 14.74 12.41
C ILE A 191 -0.16 16.08 12.82
N LYS A 192 -0.78 17.17 12.38
CA LYS A 192 -0.44 18.53 12.77
C LYS A 192 -1.35 18.99 13.92
N ASP A 193 -0.94 20.01 14.65
CA ASP A 193 -1.71 20.52 15.78
C ASP A 193 -3.17 20.86 15.40
N GLY A 194 -4.13 20.36 16.16
CA GLY A 194 -5.57 20.53 15.93
C GLY A 194 -6.13 19.87 14.66
N GLN A 195 -5.31 19.18 13.88
CA GLN A 195 -5.70 18.56 12.61
C GLN A 195 -6.65 17.37 12.82
N LEU A 196 -7.62 17.20 11.92
CA LEU A 196 -8.45 16.00 11.86
C LEU A 196 -7.60 14.78 11.46
N CYS A 197 -7.66 13.74 12.29
CA CYS A 197 -7.09 12.43 12.01
C CYS A 197 -8.18 11.38 11.85
N ILE A 198 -8.17 10.64 10.73
CA ILE A 198 -9.07 9.52 10.46
C ILE A 198 -8.28 8.23 10.45
N TYR A 199 -8.70 7.22 11.22
CA TYR A 199 -7.97 5.95 11.29
C TYR A 199 -8.90 4.74 11.37
N ALA A 200 -8.38 3.55 10.96
CA ALA A 200 -9.17 2.33 10.77
C ALA A 200 -8.57 1.13 11.52
N GLN A 201 -8.32 1.29 12.81
CA GLN A 201 -7.84 0.16 13.64
C GLN A 201 -8.25 0.33 15.11
N ASN A 202 -8.74 -0.77 15.72
CA ASN A 202 -9.02 -0.84 17.16
C ASN A 202 -7.78 -1.36 17.90
N LEU A 203 -6.76 -0.53 18.02
CA LEU A 203 -5.48 -0.80 18.69
C LEU A 203 -5.20 0.34 19.66
N SER A 204 -5.03 -0.02 20.96
CA SER A 204 -4.80 0.97 22.03
C SER A 204 -3.57 1.84 21.80
N GLU A 205 -2.48 1.25 21.29
CA GLU A 205 -1.24 1.94 20.98
C GLU A 205 -1.42 3.02 19.91
N LEU A 206 -2.22 2.71 18.86
CA LEU A 206 -2.55 3.71 17.84
C LEU A 206 -3.47 4.81 18.40
N GLU A 207 -4.51 4.44 19.14
CA GLU A 207 -5.44 5.39 19.75
C GLU A 207 -4.70 6.35 20.70
N ASN A 208 -3.79 5.83 21.52
CA ASN A 208 -2.97 6.63 22.42
C ASN A 208 -2.00 7.55 21.66
N ALA A 209 -1.39 7.06 20.58
CA ALA A 209 -0.49 7.86 19.76
C ALA A 209 -1.24 8.98 19.02
N VAL A 210 -2.44 8.73 18.50
CA VAL A 210 -3.29 9.74 17.87
C VAL A 210 -3.71 10.81 18.88
N LYS A 211 -4.18 10.42 20.08
CA LYS A 211 -4.59 11.34 21.14
C LYS A 211 -3.47 12.26 21.64
N LYS A 212 -2.22 11.86 21.54
CA LYS A 212 -1.06 12.72 21.86
C LYS A 212 -0.86 13.85 20.87
N GLU A 213 -1.27 13.66 19.62
CA GLU A 213 -1.06 14.63 18.55
C GLU A 213 -2.30 15.53 18.32
N THR A 214 -3.52 14.99 18.54
CA THR A 214 -4.77 15.73 18.34
C THR A 214 -5.95 15.12 19.11
N ASP A 215 -6.84 16.00 19.61
CA ASP A 215 -8.16 15.61 20.14
C ASP A 215 -9.22 15.45 19.02
N ASN A 216 -8.92 15.95 17.80
CA ASN A 216 -9.83 15.91 16.66
C ASN A 216 -9.58 14.63 15.84
N SER A 217 -10.17 13.51 16.25
CA SER A 217 -9.93 12.25 15.57
C SER A 217 -11.21 11.39 15.42
N VAL A 218 -11.23 10.58 14.35
CA VAL A 218 -12.32 9.65 14.04
C VAL A 218 -11.74 8.26 13.81
N ASN A 219 -12.12 7.30 14.66
CA ASN A 219 -11.95 5.88 14.39
C ASN A 219 -13.13 5.39 13.56
N VAL A 220 -12.91 5.11 12.27
CA VAL A 220 -13.99 4.70 11.36
C VAL A 220 -14.58 3.33 11.73
N LEU A 221 -13.81 2.43 12.37
CA LEU A 221 -14.34 1.13 12.82
C LEU A 221 -15.30 1.28 14.01
N LYS A 222 -15.09 2.28 14.87
CA LYS A 222 -16.03 2.60 15.95
C LYS A 222 -17.24 3.37 15.43
N LYS A 223 -17.03 4.27 14.44
CA LYS A 223 -18.12 5.06 13.84
C LYS A 223 -19.07 4.21 13.01
N TYR A 224 -18.55 3.22 12.29
CA TYR A 224 -19.29 2.32 11.41
C TYR A 224 -19.34 0.90 11.99
N GLU A 225 -19.63 0.73 13.28
CA GLU A 225 -19.66 -0.56 13.98
C GLU A 225 -20.66 -1.57 13.37
N ASN A 226 -21.76 -1.09 12.79
CA ASN A 226 -22.76 -1.91 12.07
C ASN A 226 -22.36 -2.08 10.59
N LEU A 227 -21.16 -2.61 10.36
CA LEU A 227 -20.62 -2.91 9.05
C LEU A 227 -20.76 -4.40 8.75
N GLN A 228 -21.21 -4.74 7.53
CA GLN A 228 -21.10 -6.09 6.99
C GLN A 228 -20.17 -6.08 5.79
N VAL A 229 -19.26 -7.06 5.74
CA VAL A 229 -18.32 -7.23 4.64
C VAL A 229 -18.49 -8.62 4.07
N GLU A 230 -18.87 -8.71 2.81
CA GLU A 230 -19.06 -9.93 2.04
C GLU A 230 -18.04 -9.97 0.91
N LEU A 231 -17.69 -11.16 0.44
CA LEU A 231 -16.80 -11.35 -0.71
C LEU A 231 -17.59 -11.94 -1.88
N ASP A 232 -17.59 -11.25 -3.01
CA ASP A 232 -18.03 -11.81 -4.28
C ASP A 232 -16.88 -12.63 -4.87
N THR A 233 -16.91 -13.94 -4.61
CA THR A 233 -15.87 -14.87 -5.00
C THR A 233 -15.87 -15.19 -6.49
N GLN A 234 -16.95 -14.87 -7.22
CA GLN A 234 -17.06 -15.09 -8.68
C GLN A 234 -16.40 -13.94 -9.45
N ASN A 235 -16.57 -12.70 -8.98
CA ASN A 235 -16.05 -11.49 -9.63
C ASN A 235 -14.83 -10.91 -8.92
N TYR A 236 -14.33 -11.54 -7.85
CA TYR A 236 -13.19 -11.10 -7.04
C TYR A 236 -13.37 -9.67 -6.52
N LYS A 237 -14.54 -9.39 -5.93
CA LYS A 237 -14.90 -8.07 -5.39
C LYS A 237 -15.21 -8.15 -3.89
N THR A 238 -15.10 -7.01 -3.21
CA THR A 238 -15.51 -6.88 -1.81
C THR A 238 -16.77 -6.05 -1.73
N ILE A 239 -17.80 -6.55 -1.07
CA ILE A 239 -19.07 -5.88 -0.87
C ILE A 239 -19.11 -5.34 0.56
N VAL A 240 -19.30 -4.02 0.70
CA VAL A 240 -19.35 -3.33 1.99
C VAL A 240 -20.74 -2.76 2.19
N LYS A 241 -21.43 -3.19 3.26
CA LYS A 241 -22.75 -2.70 3.64
C LYS A 241 -22.64 -1.89 4.93
N ILE A 242 -22.94 -0.60 4.86
CA ILE A 242 -22.90 0.33 5.98
C ILE A 242 -24.34 0.60 6.42
N PHE A 243 -24.69 0.25 7.65
CA PHE A 243 -26.00 0.49 8.23
C PHE A 243 -25.97 1.76 9.08
N LYS A 244 -27.10 2.50 9.09
CA LYS A 244 -27.25 3.63 10.00
C LYS A 244 -27.43 3.12 11.43
N ASN A 245 -26.75 3.75 12.38
CA ASN A 245 -27.11 3.66 13.80
C ASN A 245 -28.37 4.52 14.02
N GLU A 246 -29.57 3.97 13.78
CA GLU A 246 -30.77 4.55 14.36
C GLU A 246 -30.86 4.04 15.79
N ASN A 247 -31.06 4.93 16.76
CA ASN A 247 -31.43 4.57 18.13
C ASN A 247 -32.64 3.65 18.05
N LEU A 248 -32.44 2.34 18.13
CA LEU A 248 -33.51 1.36 18.12
C LEU A 248 -34.24 1.53 19.43
N ASP A 249 -35.48 2.04 19.34
CA ASP A 249 -36.39 1.99 20.46
C ASP A 249 -36.55 0.53 20.88
N GLU A 250 -36.22 0.20 22.12
CA GLU A 250 -36.25 -1.19 22.62
C GLU A 250 -37.64 -1.82 22.51
N SER A 251 -38.67 -1.00 22.26
CA SER A 251 -40.09 -1.38 22.10
C SER A 251 -40.46 -1.88 20.68
N GLU A 252 -39.60 -1.80 19.68
CA GLU A 252 -39.93 -2.18 18.30
C GLU A 252 -39.82 -3.69 18.05
N ASN A 253 -40.77 -4.22 17.26
CA ASN A 253 -40.85 -5.63 16.87
C ASN A 253 -39.61 -6.07 16.02
N ILE A 254 -39.24 -7.33 16.09
CA ILE A 254 -38.08 -7.92 15.38
C ILE A 254 -38.21 -7.78 13.84
N GLU A 255 -39.41 -7.78 13.30
CA GLU A 255 -39.71 -7.59 11.87
C GLU A 255 -39.50 -6.14 11.41
N ASP A 256 -39.86 -5.16 12.23
CA ASP A 256 -39.63 -3.74 11.97
C ASP A 256 -38.14 -3.41 12.10
N LYS A 257 -37.43 -4.04 13.03
CA LYS A 257 -35.97 -3.99 13.15
C LYS A 257 -35.30 -4.51 11.88
N LYS A 258 -35.72 -5.67 11.34
CA LYS A 258 -35.20 -6.20 10.07
C LYS A 258 -35.42 -5.29 8.87
N ASN A 259 -36.59 -4.62 8.80
CA ASN A 259 -36.91 -3.67 7.73
C ASN A 259 -36.14 -2.35 7.84
N LYS A 260 -35.80 -1.88 9.06
CA LYS A 260 -34.93 -0.72 9.29
C LYS A 260 -33.45 -1.01 8.95
N TYR A 261 -32.99 -2.25 9.15
CA TYR A 261 -31.65 -2.69 8.67
C TYR A 261 -31.55 -2.72 7.13
N ASN A 262 -32.68 -2.70 6.39
CA ASN A 262 -32.69 -2.68 4.92
C ASN A 262 -32.39 -1.30 4.29
N LEU A 263 -32.18 -0.25 5.07
CA LEU A 263 -31.78 1.08 4.60
C LEU A 263 -30.26 1.28 4.61
N GLY A 264 -29.50 0.20 4.64
CA GLY A 264 -28.03 0.20 4.55
C GLY A 264 -27.55 0.63 3.17
N LYS A 265 -26.41 1.30 3.15
CA LYS A 265 -25.69 1.67 1.92
C LYS A 265 -24.76 0.53 1.52
N THR A 266 -24.85 0.11 0.27
CA THR A 266 -24.00 -0.96 -0.26
C THR A 266 -23.00 -0.38 -1.25
N PHE A 267 -21.73 -0.74 -1.07
CA PHE A 267 -20.64 -0.39 -1.98
C PHE A 267 -19.95 -1.65 -2.48
N ILE A 268 -19.59 -1.66 -3.76
CA ILE A 268 -18.84 -2.74 -4.39
C ILE A 268 -17.41 -2.24 -4.65
N LEU A 269 -16.46 -2.79 -3.92
CA LEU A 269 -15.05 -2.45 -4.09
C LEU A 269 -14.42 -3.37 -5.15
N PRO A 270 -13.66 -2.84 -6.11
CA PRO A 270 -12.98 -3.65 -7.12
C PRO A 270 -11.77 -4.41 -6.56
N LEU A 271 -11.30 -4.07 -5.35
CA LEU A 271 -10.20 -4.73 -4.67
C LEU A 271 -10.72 -5.84 -3.75
N PHE A 272 -10.18 -7.05 -3.90
CA PHE A 272 -10.62 -8.23 -3.16
C PHE A 272 -9.97 -8.34 -1.78
N GLY A 273 -10.76 -8.72 -0.78
CA GLY A 273 -10.34 -9.00 0.59
C GLY A 273 -11.03 -8.13 1.64
N LYS A 274 -11.48 -8.75 2.74
CA LYS A 274 -12.25 -8.08 3.81
C LYS A 274 -11.52 -6.87 4.40
N PHE A 275 -10.20 -6.90 4.45
CA PHE A 275 -9.36 -5.79 4.94
C PHE A 275 -9.46 -4.53 4.06
N GLN A 276 -9.87 -4.65 2.80
CA GLN A 276 -10.09 -3.49 1.93
C GLN A 276 -11.27 -2.62 2.40
N ALA A 277 -12.21 -3.18 3.15
CA ALA A 277 -13.27 -2.41 3.77
C ALA A 277 -12.73 -1.35 4.73
N ASN A 278 -11.70 -1.66 5.53
CA ASN A 278 -11.07 -0.70 6.44
C ASN A 278 -10.41 0.46 5.67
N ASN A 279 -9.70 0.15 4.58
CA ASN A 279 -9.08 1.15 3.72
C ASN A 279 -10.14 2.04 3.05
N PHE A 280 -11.22 1.43 2.57
CA PHE A 280 -12.36 2.12 1.98
C PHE A 280 -13.08 3.02 2.99
N LEU A 281 -13.30 2.58 4.23
CA LEU A 281 -13.99 3.39 5.26
C LEU A 281 -13.25 4.70 5.55
N ILE A 282 -11.92 4.73 5.51
CA ILE A 282 -11.15 5.97 5.61
C ILE A 282 -11.49 6.89 4.43
N ALA A 283 -11.44 6.37 3.21
CA ALA A 283 -11.74 7.14 2.01
C ALA A 283 -13.21 7.60 1.99
N TYR A 284 -14.13 6.75 2.40
CA TYR A 284 -15.55 7.06 2.55
C TYR A 284 -15.78 8.20 3.53
N GLU A 285 -15.20 8.13 4.72
CA GLU A 285 -15.33 9.19 5.74
C GLU A 285 -14.83 10.53 5.21
N ILE A 286 -13.65 10.54 4.56
CA ILE A 286 -13.09 11.75 3.94
C ILE A 286 -14.02 12.27 2.84
N ALA A 287 -14.54 11.41 1.97
CA ALA A 287 -15.47 11.80 0.92
C ALA A 287 -16.75 12.43 1.50
N LYS A 288 -17.28 11.88 2.59
CA LYS A 288 -18.47 12.43 3.27
C LYS A 288 -18.22 13.80 3.91
N ILE A 289 -17.04 14.07 4.42
CA ILE A 289 -16.65 15.41 4.93
C ILE A 289 -16.72 16.46 3.81
N TYR A 290 -16.37 16.08 2.58
CA TYR A 290 -16.46 16.97 1.41
C TYR A 290 -17.80 16.91 0.68
N GLY A 291 -18.82 16.28 1.27
CA GLY A 291 -20.19 16.25 0.76
C GLY A 291 -20.41 15.40 -0.49
N ILE A 292 -19.47 14.50 -0.82
CA ILE A 292 -19.59 13.62 -1.99
C ILE A 292 -20.73 12.62 -1.75
N SER A 293 -21.64 12.48 -2.74
CA SER A 293 -22.77 11.56 -2.66
C SER A 293 -22.34 10.10 -2.79
N ASP A 294 -23.17 9.18 -2.30
CA ASP A 294 -22.85 7.75 -2.34
C ASP A 294 -22.82 7.20 -3.76
N GLU A 295 -23.63 7.77 -4.67
CA GLU A 295 -23.63 7.43 -6.10
C GLU A 295 -22.32 7.81 -6.78
N ILE A 296 -21.78 8.99 -6.46
CA ILE A 296 -20.47 9.44 -6.97
C ILE A 296 -19.35 8.59 -6.37
N ILE A 297 -19.45 8.25 -5.08
CA ILE A 297 -18.48 7.35 -4.43
C ILE A 297 -18.45 6.01 -5.17
N GLN A 298 -19.60 5.36 -5.42
CA GLN A 298 -19.64 4.10 -6.15
C GLN A 298 -19.07 4.24 -7.58
N LYS A 299 -19.46 5.30 -8.30
CA LYS A 299 -18.92 5.57 -9.63
C LYS A 299 -17.39 5.66 -9.61
N GLY A 300 -16.83 6.33 -8.61
CA GLY A 300 -15.37 6.43 -8.45
C GLY A 300 -14.69 5.09 -8.16
N LEU A 301 -15.35 4.21 -7.39
CA LEU A 301 -14.88 2.85 -7.09
C LEU A 301 -14.86 1.95 -8.33
N ASP A 302 -15.86 2.06 -9.21
CA ASP A 302 -16.00 1.21 -10.40
C ASP A 302 -14.82 1.35 -11.39
N GLU A 303 -14.12 2.49 -11.34
CA GLU A 303 -13.00 2.82 -12.23
C GLU A 303 -11.61 2.55 -11.62
N ILE A 304 -11.54 1.96 -10.42
CA ILE A 304 -10.27 1.72 -9.73
C ILE A 304 -9.64 0.42 -10.20
N SER A 305 -8.34 0.50 -10.47
CA SER A 305 -7.44 -0.64 -10.62
C SER A 305 -6.18 -0.40 -9.80
N LEU A 306 -5.66 -1.44 -9.16
CA LEU A 306 -4.43 -1.36 -8.37
C LEU A 306 -3.61 -2.63 -8.53
N ALA A 307 -2.52 -2.51 -9.26
CA ALA A 307 -1.63 -3.64 -9.54
C ALA A 307 -1.02 -4.23 -8.26
N GLY A 308 -0.89 -5.55 -8.23
CA GLY A 308 -0.27 -6.28 -7.13
C GLY A 308 -1.05 -6.23 -5.80
N ARG A 309 -2.37 -6.05 -5.83
CA ARG A 309 -3.25 -6.13 -4.68
C ARG A 309 -4.38 -7.11 -4.95
N PHE A 310 -4.12 -8.38 -4.71
CA PHE A 310 -4.99 -9.50 -5.09
C PHE A 310 -5.42 -9.39 -6.57
N GLU A 311 -4.47 -9.02 -7.42
CA GLU A 311 -4.69 -8.79 -8.84
C GLU A 311 -4.89 -10.12 -9.58
N ILE A 312 -6.01 -10.27 -10.28
CA ILE A 312 -6.25 -11.43 -11.13
C ILE A 312 -5.52 -11.25 -12.46
N PHE A 313 -4.33 -11.83 -12.56
CA PHE A 313 -3.49 -11.77 -13.76
C PHE A 313 -3.98 -12.68 -14.88
N SER A 314 -4.49 -13.87 -14.53
CA SER A 314 -5.04 -14.85 -15.46
C SER A 314 -6.18 -15.60 -14.80
N GLN A 315 -7.17 -15.99 -15.62
CA GLN A 315 -8.27 -16.84 -15.16
C GLN A 315 -8.09 -18.31 -15.52
N ASN A 316 -7.15 -18.65 -16.40
CA ASN A 316 -6.92 -20.03 -16.81
C ASN A 316 -5.41 -20.32 -17.05
N PRO A 317 -4.71 -20.93 -16.09
CA PRO A 317 -5.16 -21.15 -14.71
C PRO A 317 -5.30 -19.83 -13.94
N VAL A 318 -6.10 -19.85 -12.88
CA VAL A 318 -6.23 -18.68 -11.99
C VAL A 318 -4.84 -18.33 -11.46
N THR A 319 -4.40 -17.10 -11.75
CA THR A 319 -3.10 -16.58 -11.28
C THR A 319 -3.33 -15.23 -10.60
N ILE A 320 -2.95 -15.16 -9.35
CA ILE A 320 -3.14 -14.00 -8.47
C ILE A 320 -1.79 -13.37 -8.19
N LEU A 321 -1.68 -12.04 -8.33
CA LEU A 321 -0.50 -11.28 -7.98
C LEU A 321 -0.79 -10.44 -6.73
N ASP A 322 0.05 -10.58 -5.71
CA ASP A 322 -0.05 -9.78 -4.49
C ASP A 322 1.34 -9.41 -3.94
N VAL A 323 1.53 -8.16 -3.54
CA VAL A 323 2.82 -7.70 -3.00
C VAL A 323 2.99 -7.98 -1.50
N ALA A 324 2.20 -8.84 -0.89
CA ALA A 324 2.32 -9.25 0.51
C ALA A 324 3.75 -9.70 0.81
N HIS A 325 4.38 -9.07 1.83
CA HIS A 325 5.80 -9.24 2.14
C HIS A 325 6.15 -9.05 3.63
N ASN A 326 5.15 -8.91 4.50
CA ASN A 326 5.27 -8.89 5.95
C ASN A 326 4.19 -9.77 6.58
N ASP A 327 4.35 -10.08 7.87
CA ASP A 327 3.49 -11.00 8.60
C ASP A 327 1.99 -10.69 8.46
N ASP A 328 1.61 -9.42 8.65
CA ASP A 328 0.20 -8.99 8.58
C ASP A 328 -0.35 -9.06 7.14
N SER A 329 0.42 -8.63 6.14
CA SER A 329 -0.02 -8.70 4.73
C SER A 329 -0.15 -10.13 4.22
N VAL A 330 0.74 -11.03 4.63
CA VAL A 330 0.64 -12.47 4.28
C VAL A 330 -0.56 -13.12 4.97
N ARG A 331 -0.81 -12.77 6.25
CA ARG A 331 -1.99 -13.26 6.98
C ARG A 331 -3.30 -12.89 6.24
N VAL A 332 -3.48 -11.63 5.85
CA VAL A 332 -4.71 -11.21 5.15
C VAL A 332 -4.81 -11.76 3.74
N LEU A 333 -3.69 -12.01 3.05
CA LEU A 333 -3.66 -12.71 1.76
C LEU A 333 -4.15 -14.15 1.93
N VAL A 334 -3.60 -14.90 2.89
CA VAL A 334 -4.02 -16.29 3.20
C VAL A 334 -5.49 -16.36 3.61
N GLU A 335 -5.96 -15.43 4.44
CA GLU A 335 -7.38 -15.32 4.81
C GLU A 335 -8.27 -15.12 3.56
N SER A 336 -7.87 -14.24 2.64
CA SER A 336 -8.61 -14.00 1.39
C SER A 336 -8.61 -15.21 0.45
N LEU A 337 -7.49 -15.95 0.38
CA LEU A 337 -7.39 -17.18 -0.41
C LEU A 337 -8.29 -18.30 0.16
N ASN A 338 -8.43 -18.40 1.48
CA ASN A 338 -9.28 -19.39 2.15
C ASN A 338 -10.78 -19.20 1.85
N GLU A 339 -11.21 -18.01 1.44
CA GLU A 339 -12.59 -17.76 0.98
C GLU A 339 -12.85 -18.32 -0.43
N LEU A 340 -11.78 -18.56 -1.22
CA LEU A 340 -11.84 -18.98 -2.61
C LEU A 340 -11.44 -20.45 -2.81
N PHE A 341 -10.46 -20.92 -2.07
CA PHE A 341 -9.78 -22.18 -2.26
C PHE A 341 -9.62 -22.96 -0.96
N LYS A 342 -9.56 -24.27 -1.04
CA LYS A 342 -9.12 -25.10 0.08
C LYS A 342 -7.61 -24.97 0.28
N ASN A 343 -7.14 -25.23 1.49
CA ASN A 343 -5.75 -25.04 1.89
C ASN A 343 -4.70 -25.71 1.01
N ASP A 344 -5.02 -26.84 0.37
CA ASP A 344 -4.11 -27.59 -0.46
C ASP A 344 -4.31 -27.39 -1.98
N GLU A 345 -5.17 -26.44 -2.38
CA GLU A 345 -5.51 -26.16 -3.79
C GLU A 345 -4.68 -25.03 -4.41
N VAL A 346 -3.77 -24.40 -3.65
CA VAL A 346 -2.99 -23.22 -4.09
C VAL A 346 -1.51 -23.56 -4.17
N ILE A 347 -0.87 -23.05 -5.23
CA ILE A 347 0.58 -23.06 -5.41
C ILE A 347 1.08 -21.62 -5.23
N PHE A 348 2.01 -21.42 -4.31
CA PHE A 348 2.71 -20.14 -4.14
C PHE A 348 3.99 -20.10 -4.96
N ILE A 349 4.27 -18.96 -5.58
CA ILE A 349 5.58 -18.59 -6.14
C ILE A 349 6.03 -17.36 -5.37
N LEU A 350 7.14 -17.45 -4.68
CA LEU A 350 7.49 -16.54 -3.61
C LEU A 350 8.98 -16.24 -3.58
N SER A 351 9.33 -14.97 -3.49
CA SER A 351 10.66 -14.51 -3.11
C SER A 351 10.59 -13.35 -2.12
N ILE A 352 11.53 -13.29 -1.19
CA ILE A 352 11.51 -12.35 -0.07
C ILE A 352 12.86 -11.62 0.02
N LEU A 353 12.81 -10.36 0.42
CA LEU A 353 14.00 -9.57 0.73
C LEU A 353 14.58 -9.96 2.09
N GLY A 354 15.91 -10.00 2.21
CA GLY A 354 16.62 -10.35 3.44
C GLY A 354 16.41 -9.39 4.63
N THR A 355 15.71 -8.28 4.41
CA THR A 355 15.32 -7.35 5.47
C THR A 355 14.01 -7.73 6.18
N LYS A 356 13.33 -8.78 5.72
CA LYS A 356 12.03 -9.24 6.24
C LYS A 356 12.19 -10.45 7.17
N ASP A 357 11.19 -10.68 8.01
CA ASP A 357 11.13 -11.84 8.89
C ASP A 357 10.64 -13.06 8.09
N ILE A 358 11.63 -13.76 7.50
CA ILE A 358 11.38 -14.89 6.59
C ILE A 358 10.66 -16.02 7.34
N ALA A 359 11.08 -16.32 8.57
CA ALA A 359 10.53 -17.43 9.34
C ALA A 359 9.03 -17.25 9.59
N ASN A 360 8.61 -16.12 10.14
CA ASN A 360 7.20 -15.86 10.44
C ASN A 360 6.32 -15.82 9.17
N ILE A 361 6.84 -15.31 8.06
CA ILE A 361 6.12 -15.30 6.78
C ILE A 361 5.86 -16.72 6.29
N PHE A 362 6.90 -17.58 6.31
CA PHE A 362 6.79 -18.95 5.84
C PHE A 362 5.93 -19.83 6.75
N GLU A 363 6.00 -19.67 8.06
CA GLU A 363 5.14 -20.41 9.00
C GLU A 363 3.67 -20.24 8.66
N LYS A 364 3.20 -19.01 8.42
CA LYS A 364 1.80 -18.73 8.06
C LYS A 364 1.35 -19.38 6.76
N ILE A 365 2.22 -19.46 5.77
CA ILE A 365 1.90 -20.11 4.49
C ILE A 365 1.93 -21.64 4.67
N LEU A 366 2.90 -22.17 5.41
CA LEU A 366 3.08 -23.60 5.61
C LEU A 366 2.00 -24.23 6.52
N GLU A 367 1.44 -23.49 7.46
CA GLU A 367 0.30 -23.94 8.30
C GLU A 367 -0.88 -24.45 7.46
N LYS A 368 -1.01 -23.99 6.21
CA LYS A 368 -2.09 -24.31 5.28
C LYS A 368 -1.76 -25.42 4.27
N ASN A 369 -0.58 -26.04 4.40
CA ASN A 369 -0.12 -27.13 3.54
C ASN A 369 -0.06 -26.80 2.03
N TYR A 370 0.14 -25.51 1.70
CA TYR A 370 0.31 -25.05 0.32
C TYR A 370 1.59 -25.61 -0.31
N LYS A 371 1.59 -25.76 -1.63
CA LYS A 371 2.81 -26.00 -2.42
C LYS A 371 3.52 -24.67 -2.64
N ILE A 372 4.85 -24.60 -2.45
CA ILE A 372 5.60 -23.37 -2.54
C ILE A 372 6.79 -23.55 -3.49
N PHE A 373 6.89 -22.67 -4.48
CA PHE A 373 8.12 -22.44 -5.24
C PHE A 373 8.84 -21.22 -4.67
N ILE A 374 10.09 -21.37 -4.31
CA ILE A 374 10.94 -20.27 -3.86
C ILE A 374 11.85 -19.85 -5.02
N THR A 375 11.76 -18.57 -5.38
CA THR A 375 12.49 -17.97 -6.49
C THR A 375 13.57 -16.99 -6.01
N SER A 376 14.42 -16.50 -6.91
CA SER A 376 15.54 -15.62 -6.60
C SER A 376 15.29 -14.16 -6.98
N LEU A 377 15.70 -13.25 -6.09
CA LEU A 377 15.78 -11.81 -6.30
C LEU A 377 17.22 -11.25 -6.16
N LYS A 378 18.25 -12.07 -6.43
CA LYS A 378 19.67 -11.69 -6.24
C LYS A 378 20.08 -10.42 -6.99
N ASP A 379 19.35 -10.03 -8.04
CA ASP A 379 19.65 -8.85 -8.85
C ASP A 379 19.06 -7.55 -8.24
N VAL A 380 18.45 -7.63 -7.07
CA VAL A 380 17.81 -6.51 -6.36
C VAL A 380 18.53 -6.24 -5.05
N THR A 381 18.60 -4.98 -4.63
CA THR A 381 19.20 -4.60 -3.34
C THR A 381 18.47 -5.32 -2.19
N TYR A 382 19.22 -6.01 -1.34
CA TYR A 382 18.75 -6.92 -0.29
C TYR A 382 17.96 -8.14 -0.79
N GLY A 383 17.92 -8.40 -2.09
CA GLY A 383 17.31 -9.60 -2.66
C GLY A 383 18.13 -10.84 -2.29
N LEU A 384 17.43 -11.95 -2.07
CA LEU A 384 18.04 -13.24 -1.75
C LEU A 384 17.89 -14.21 -2.93
N SER A 385 18.86 -15.10 -3.08
CA SER A 385 18.74 -16.29 -3.93
C SER A 385 17.85 -17.34 -3.24
N ALA A 386 17.27 -18.24 -4.03
CA ALA A 386 16.50 -19.36 -3.49
C ALA A 386 17.33 -20.20 -2.49
N ASN A 387 18.64 -20.33 -2.74
CA ASN A 387 19.54 -21.08 -1.84
C ASN A 387 19.80 -20.34 -0.50
N GLU A 388 19.88 -19.02 -0.49
CA GLU A 388 19.98 -18.24 0.76
C GLU A 388 18.71 -18.31 1.56
N ILE A 389 17.54 -18.25 0.92
CA ILE A 389 16.25 -18.46 1.59
C ILE A 389 16.19 -19.88 2.17
N LYS A 390 16.64 -20.91 1.42
CA LYS A 390 16.72 -22.29 1.88
C LYS A 390 17.51 -22.38 3.19
N LYS A 391 18.70 -21.80 3.25
CA LYS A 391 19.54 -21.81 4.46
C LYS A 391 18.85 -21.13 5.64
N ASN A 392 18.13 -20.03 5.41
CA ASN A 392 17.38 -19.37 6.47
C ASN A 392 16.25 -20.27 7.02
N LEU A 393 15.54 -21.00 6.17
CA LEU A 393 14.50 -21.93 6.56
C LEU A 393 15.05 -23.17 7.27
N GLU A 394 16.22 -23.68 6.82
CA GLU A 394 16.96 -24.76 7.52
C GLU A 394 17.33 -24.35 8.93
N ASN A 395 17.92 -23.17 9.10
CA ASN A 395 18.32 -22.63 10.40
C ASN A 395 17.11 -22.42 11.34
N ALA A 396 15.93 -22.12 10.79
CA ALA A 396 14.68 -21.96 11.53
C ALA A 396 13.92 -23.28 11.76
N ASN A 397 14.41 -24.43 11.25
CA ASN A 397 13.75 -25.75 11.26
C ASN A 397 12.34 -25.75 10.62
N ILE A 398 12.15 -24.98 9.52
CA ILE A 398 10.84 -24.79 8.83
C ILE A 398 10.78 -25.57 7.50
N LEU A 399 11.82 -26.29 7.11
CA LEU A 399 11.82 -27.02 5.84
C LEU A 399 10.80 -28.14 5.79
N THR A 400 10.04 -28.20 4.69
CA THR A 400 9.06 -29.26 4.40
C THR A 400 9.19 -29.77 2.96
N ASN A 401 8.60 -30.94 2.68
CA ASN A 401 8.54 -31.50 1.32
C ASN A 401 7.63 -30.70 0.37
N ASN A 402 6.91 -29.70 0.87
CA ASN A 402 6.05 -28.85 0.06
C ASN A 402 6.80 -27.70 -0.61
N ILE A 403 8.09 -27.51 -0.29
CA ILE A 403 8.90 -26.40 -0.83
C ILE A 403 9.79 -26.92 -1.97
N ILE A 404 9.72 -26.25 -3.11
CA ILE A 404 10.60 -26.42 -4.27
C ILE A 404 11.43 -25.15 -4.42
N PHE A 405 12.73 -25.31 -4.63
CA PHE A 405 13.63 -24.19 -4.86
C PHE A 405 13.92 -24.10 -6.35
N GLU A 406 13.50 -23.00 -6.97
CA GLU A 406 13.65 -22.73 -8.40
C GLU A 406 14.07 -21.26 -8.58
N ASP A 407 15.29 -21.01 -8.98
CA ASP A 407 15.81 -19.63 -9.08
C ASP A 407 15.06 -18.78 -10.11
N ASN A 408 14.58 -19.41 -11.18
CA ASN A 408 13.90 -18.71 -12.27
C ASN A 408 12.38 -18.68 -12.06
N ILE A 409 11.81 -17.48 -11.93
CA ILE A 409 10.37 -17.32 -11.73
C ILE A 409 9.52 -17.83 -12.89
N LEU A 410 10.01 -17.74 -14.14
CA LEU A 410 9.29 -18.23 -15.32
C LEU A 410 9.23 -19.76 -15.33
N ASP A 411 10.32 -20.42 -14.96
CA ASP A 411 10.38 -21.87 -14.85
C ASP A 411 9.50 -22.36 -13.70
N ALA A 412 9.53 -21.70 -12.54
CA ALA A 412 8.61 -21.97 -11.43
C ALA A 412 7.14 -21.82 -11.85
N TYR A 413 6.81 -20.77 -12.60
CA TYR A 413 5.45 -20.54 -13.09
C TYR A 413 5.01 -21.60 -14.11
N ASN A 414 5.88 -22.03 -15.03
CA ASN A 414 5.57 -23.08 -15.99
C ASN A 414 5.36 -24.43 -15.31
N GLN A 415 6.22 -24.80 -14.35
CA GLN A 415 6.05 -26.01 -13.55
C GLN A 415 4.72 -25.97 -12.75
N ALA A 416 4.40 -24.83 -12.12
CA ALA A 416 3.13 -24.67 -11.40
C ALA A 416 1.92 -24.81 -12.33
N LYS A 417 1.97 -24.26 -13.56
CA LYS A 417 0.91 -24.47 -14.56
C LYS A 417 0.76 -25.93 -14.96
N GLU A 418 1.86 -26.63 -15.22
CA GLU A 418 1.86 -28.07 -15.53
C GLU A 418 1.19 -28.87 -14.41
N MET A 419 1.55 -28.60 -13.14
CA MET A 419 0.93 -29.24 -11.98
C MET A 419 -0.59 -29.02 -11.90
N ILE A 420 -1.10 -27.83 -12.31
CA ILE A 420 -2.55 -27.56 -12.36
C ILE A 420 -3.22 -28.33 -13.50
N LEU A 421 -2.55 -28.44 -14.65
CA LEU A 421 -3.11 -29.09 -15.84
C LEU A 421 -3.05 -30.63 -15.83
N GLU A 422 -2.34 -31.21 -14.86
CA GLU A 422 -2.30 -32.65 -14.65
C GLU A 422 -3.71 -33.24 -14.45
N LYS A 423 -3.94 -34.46 -15.00
CA LYS A 423 -5.21 -35.17 -14.83
C LYS A 423 -5.43 -35.46 -13.32
N ASN A 424 -6.55 -35.00 -12.78
CA ASN A 424 -6.90 -35.10 -11.36
C ASN A 424 -6.05 -34.20 -10.41
N SER A 425 -5.46 -33.13 -10.92
CA SER A 425 -4.78 -32.17 -10.08
C SER A 425 -5.73 -31.63 -8.98
N ARG A 426 -5.21 -31.52 -7.77
CA ARG A 426 -5.91 -30.80 -6.69
C ARG A 426 -5.73 -29.28 -6.77
N TYR A 427 -4.68 -28.83 -7.46
CA TYR A 427 -4.34 -27.40 -7.51
C TYR A 427 -5.27 -26.64 -8.46
N LYS A 428 -5.68 -25.43 -8.08
CA LYS A 428 -6.63 -24.59 -8.81
C LYS A 428 -6.12 -23.18 -9.08
N ALA A 429 -5.14 -22.72 -8.29
CA ALA A 429 -4.64 -21.35 -8.41
C ALA A 429 -3.13 -21.27 -8.16
N ILE A 430 -2.52 -20.29 -8.81
CA ILE A 430 -1.13 -19.85 -8.56
C ILE A 430 -1.18 -18.48 -7.90
N VAL A 431 -0.39 -18.28 -6.86
CA VAL A 431 -0.24 -16.99 -6.18
C VAL A 431 1.23 -16.57 -6.26
N VAL A 432 1.49 -15.46 -6.93
CA VAL A 432 2.82 -14.86 -6.97
C VAL A 432 2.88 -13.73 -5.94
N CYS A 433 3.79 -13.82 -4.97
CA CYS A 433 3.88 -12.81 -3.89
C CYS A 433 5.28 -12.71 -3.28
N GLY A 434 5.41 -11.92 -2.19
CA GLY A 434 6.61 -11.80 -1.37
C GLY A 434 7.36 -10.48 -1.53
N SER A 435 7.21 -9.77 -2.63
CA SER A 435 7.76 -8.42 -2.81
C SER A 435 7.21 -7.72 -4.05
N PHE A 436 7.31 -6.39 -4.08
CA PHE A 436 7.06 -5.61 -5.30
C PHE A 436 8.00 -6.02 -6.45
N TYR A 437 9.24 -6.34 -6.13
CA TYR A 437 10.24 -6.76 -7.13
C TYR A 437 9.90 -8.11 -7.76
N GLU A 438 9.32 -9.04 -6.99
CA GLU A 438 8.88 -10.33 -7.51
C GLU A 438 7.73 -10.15 -8.50
N ILE A 439 6.75 -9.31 -8.14
CA ILE A 439 5.63 -8.97 -9.04
C ILE A 439 6.13 -8.25 -10.29
N ALA A 440 7.06 -7.31 -10.15
CA ALA A 440 7.66 -6.62 -11.29
C ALA A 440 8.38 -7.57 -12.23
N LYS A 441 9.20 -8.48 -11.68
CA LYS A 441 9.92 -9.51 -12.45
C LYS A 441 8.95 -10.44 -13.17
N PHE A 442 7.92 -10.90 -12.49
CA PHE A 442 6.88 -11.75 -13.07
C PHE A 442 6.16 -11.04 -14.22
N LYS A 443 5.67 -9.82 -14.03
CA LYS A 443 4.98 -9.05 -15.07
C LYS A 443 5.86 -8.80 -16.30
N LYS A 444 7.13 -8.47 -16.12
CA LYS A 444 8.09 -8.26 -17.22
C LYS A 444 8.33 -9.54 -18.05
N LEU A 445 8.30 -10.71 -17.42
CA LEU A 445 8.59 -11.98 -18.10
C LEU A 445 7.34 -12.68 -18.65
N CYS A 446 6.20 -12.55 -17.98
CA CYS A 446 4.96 -13.27 -18.27
C CYS A 446 3.84 -12.39 -18.81
N GLY A 447 3.92 -11.05 -18.66
CA GLY A 447 2.95 -10.10 -19.16
C GLY A 447 3.01 -9.95 -20.69
N LYS A 448 1.89 -9.54 -21.31
CA LYS A 448 1.89 -9.14 -22.70
C LYS A 448 2.71 -7.87 -22.86
N ARG A 449 3.66 -7.85 -23.80
CA ARG A 449 4.57 -6.71 -24.03
C ARG A 449 3.84 -5.38 -24.31
N ASP A 450 2.61 -5.44 -24.84
CA ASP A 450 1.86 -4.26 -25.28
C ASP A 450 1.08 -3.53 -24.16
N GLU A 451 1.05 -4.06 -22.93
CA GLU A 451 0.37 -3.44 -21.79
C GLU A 451 1.27 -2.54 -20.94
N TYR A 452 2.58 -2.44 -21.24
CA TYR A 452 3.58 -1.83 -20.36
C TYR A 452 4.49 -0.77 -21.02
N PHE A 453 4.20 -0.41 -22.28
CA PHE A 453 4.93 0.64 -23.02
C PHE A 453 4.02 1.79 -23.47
#